data_d64a4272c33d0b09b692a4d47040c52b
#
_entry.id   d64a4272c33d0b09b692a4d47040c52b
#
_cell.length_a   1.000
_cell.length_b   1.000
_cell.length_c   1.000
_cell.angle_alpha   90.00
_cell.angle_beta   90.00
_cell.angle_gamma   90.00
#
_symmetry.space_group_name_H-M   'P 1'
#
loop_
_entity.id
_entity.type
_entity.pdbx_description
1 polymer ?
#
loop_
_entity_poly.entity_id
_entity_poly.type
_entity_poly.pdbx_seq_one_letter_code
_entity_poly.pdbx_strand_id
1 'polypeptide(L)'
;MIVTKHEANGTTFWALHGHLSGKSIEGKAMGDEVKSGQLLGWFGDQQENGGWPPHVHFQLSLVEPPTHDMPGVVSTAQHEQALQNYPDPRWVMGPVFPGEGLFE
;
A
#
# COMPACT_ATOMS: atom_id res chain seq x y z
N MET A 1 -7.65 -1.10 6.61
CA MET A 1 -6.36 -1.13 5.90
C MET A 1 -5.70 -2.47 6.09
N ILE A 2 -4.97 -2.92 5.10
CA ILE A 2 -4.19 -4.16 5.18
C ILE A 2 -2.76 -3.85 4.78
N VAL A 3 -1.80 -4.27 5.60
CA VAL A 3 -0.38 -4.18 5.29
C VAL A 3 0.13 -5.60 5.07
N THR A 4 0.80 -5.82 3.94
CA THR A 4 1.40 -7.09 3.60
C THR A 4 2.92 -6.97 3.55
N LYS A 5 3.63 -8.01 4.00
CA LYS A 5 5.09 -8.09 3.98
C LYS A 5 5.52 -8.96 2.80
N HIS A 6 6.51 -8.49 2.07
CA HIS A 6 7.02 -9.17 0.88
C HIS A 6 8.53 -9.25 0.89
N GLU A 7 9.06 -10.27 0.21
CA GLU A 7 10.49 -10.40 -0.06
C GLU A 7 10.70 -10.66 -1.54
N ALA A 8 11.57 -9.90 -2.16
CA ALA A 8 11.91 -10.04 -3.57
C ALA A 8 13.38 -9.66 -3.78
N ASN A 9 14.12 -10.53 -4.44
CA ASN A 9 15.54 -10.30 -4.78
C ASN A 9 16.39 -9.90 -3.55
N GLY A 10 16.13 -10.52 -2.39
CA GLY A 10 16.84 -10.23 -1.16
C GLY A 10 16.41 -8.97 -0.44
N THR A 11 15.39 -8.27 -0.94
CA THR A 11 14.85 -7.06 -0.31
C THR A 11 13.51 -7.36 0.32
N THR A 12 13.35 -6.94 1.58
CA THR A 12 12.07 -6.99 2.29
C THR A 12 11.39 -5.64 2.17
N PHE A 13 10.10 -5.65 1.85
CA PHE A 13 9.30 -4.44 1.81
C PHE A 13 7.87 -4.71 2.26
N TRP A 14 7.15 -3.66 2.55
CA TRP A 14 5.75 -3.70 2.99
C TRP A 14 4.88 -2.92 2.02
N ALA A 15 3.66 -3.41 1.81
CA ALA A 15 2.67 -2.76 0.96
C ALA A 15 1.42 -2.45 1.77
N LEU A 16 1.00 -1.19 1.74
CA LEU A 16 -0.23 -0.73 2.37
C LEU A 16 -1.35 -0.72 1.34
N HIS A 17 -2.50 -1.28 1.72
CA HIS A 17 -3.73 -1.26 0.94
C HIS A 17 -4.79 -0.54 1.78
N GLY A 18 -5.00 0.74 1.51
CA GLY A 18 -5.91 1.59 2.28
C GLY A 18 -7.27 1.77 1.62
N HIS A 19 -8.23 2.25 2.40
CA HIS A 19 -9.60 2.53 1.97
C HIS A 19 -10.36 1.29 1.51
N LEU A 20 -9.99 0.12 2.04
CA LEU A 20 -10.73 -1.12 1.79
C LEU A 20 -11.99 -1.17 2.65
N SER A 21 -12.97 -1.96 2.20
CA SER A 21 -14.20 -2.16 2.97
C SER A 21 -13.94 -2.90 4.27
N GLY A 22 -14.81 -2.71 5.27
CA GLY A 22 -14.75 -3.47 6.51
C GLY A 22 -14.84 -4.98 6.29
N LYS A 23 -15.57 -5.39 5.26
CA LYS A 23 -15.66 -6.79 4.85
C LYS A 23 -14.30 -7.37 4.44
N SER A 24 -13.39 -6.54 3.92
CA SER A 24 -12.06 -6.98 3.50
C SER A 24 -11.21 -7.52 4.65
N ILE A 25 -11.41 -7.02 5.86
CA ILE A 25 -10.62 -7.43 7.03
C ILE A 25 -11.28 -8.55 7.84
N GLU A 26 -12.50 -8.92 7.51
CA GLU A 26 -13.18 -10.02 8.18
C GLU A 26 -12.45 -11.35 7.95
N GLY A 27 -12.23 -12.11 9.01
CA GLY A 27 -11.56 -13.41 8.93
C GLY A 27 -10.07 -13.35 8.69
N LYS A 28 -9.46 -12.17 8.68
CA LYS A 28 -8.02 -11.99 8.53
C LYS A 28 -7.37 -11.68 9.87
N ALA A 29 -6.16 -12.21 10.07
CA ALA A 29 -5.38 -11.99 11.29
C ALA A 29 -3.92 -11.72 10.93
N MET A 30 -3.22 -11.02 11.83
CA MET A 30 -1.80 -10.80 11.70
C MET A 30 -1.07 -12.15 11.59
N GLY A 31 -0.16 -12.26 10.64
CA GLY A 31 0.58 -13.49 10.38
C GLY A 31 -0.02 -14.40 9.32
N ASP A 32 -1.22 -14.11 8.83
CA ASP A 32 -1.83 -14.87 7.73
C ASP A 32 -0.99 -14.72 6.46
N GLU A 33 -0.84 -15.81 5.72
CA GLU A 33 -0.17 -15.78 4.42
C GLU A 33 -1.11 -15.32 3.32
N VAL A 34 -0.57 -14.49 2.40
CA VAL A 34 -1.26 -14.08 1.19
C VAL A 34 -0.51 -14.63 -0.01
N LYS A 35 -1.19 -15.38 -0.85
CA LYS A 35 -0.61 -15.98 -2.05
C LYS A 35 -0.77 -15.07 -3.25
N SER A 36 0.15 -15.19 -4.20
CA SER A 36 0.06 -14.47 -5.47
C SER A 36 -1.28 -14.75 -6.16
N GLY A 37 -1.96 -13.68 -6.57
CA GLY A 37 -3.27 -13.78 -7.21
C GLY A 37 -4.45 -13.96 -6.26
N GLN A 38 -4.19 -14.10 -4.97
CA GLN A 38 -5.27 -14.23 -3.98
C GLN A 38 -6.06 -12.93 -3.87
N LEU A 39 -7.38 -13.04 -3.77
CA LEU A 39 -8.24 -11.89 -3.49
C LEU A 39 -7.94 -11.35 -2.10
N LEU A 40 -7.52 -10.08 -2.02
CA LEU A 40 -7.18 -9.44 -0.77
C LEU A 40 -8.39 -8.74 -0.12
N GLY A 41 -9.22 -8.10 -0.93
CA GLY A 41 -10.36 -7.37 -0.40
C GLY A 41 -11.12 -6.62 -1.48
N TRP A 42 -11.94 -5.69 -1.04
CA TRP A 42 -12.80 -4.86 -1.89
C TRP A 42 -12.63 -3.39 -1.50
N PHE A 43 -12.87 -2.50 -2.45
CA PHE A 43 -12.87 -1.06 -2.17
C PHE A 43 -13.95 -0.72 -1.15
N GLY A 44 -13.63 0.16 -0.20
CA GLY A 44 -14.62 0.72 0.71
C GLY A 44 -15.58 1.66 -0.03
N ASP A 45 -16.82 1.75 0.46
CA ASP A 45 -17.76 2.72 -0.06
C ASP A 45 -17.47 4.11 0.50
N GLN A 46 -18.27 5.11 0.09
CA GLN A 46 -18.06 6.50 0.53
C GLN A 46 -18.16 6.68 2.05
N GLN A 47 -18.93 5.86 2.73
CA GLN A 47 -19.04 5.92 4.20
C GLN A 47 -17.80 5.35 4.89
N GLU A 48 -17.16 4.37 4.27
CA GLU A 48 -15.99 3.68 4.81
C GLU A 48 -14.67 4.38 4.48
N ASN A 49 -14.61 5.18 3.43
CA ASN A 49 -13.36 5.75 2.92
C ASN A 49 -13.21 7.27 3.13
N GLY A 50 -14.10 7.90 3.88
CA GLY A 50 -14.03 9.33 4.15
C GLY A 50 -14.77 10.21 3.16
N GLY A 51 -15.70 9.66 2.37
CA GLY A 51 -16.55 10.42 1.47
C GLY A 51 -16.10 10.50 0.03
N TRP A 52 -15.04 9.79 -0.33
CA TRP A 52 -14.52 9.75 -1.71
C TRP A 52 -15.16 8.63 -2.53
N PRO A 53 -15.10 8.69 -3.85
CA PRO A 53 -15.46 7.53 -4.68
C PRO A 53 -14.65 6.30 -4.29
N PRO A 54 -15.19 5.09 -4.45
CA PRO A 54 -14.46 3.87 -4.12
C PRO A 54 -13.11 3.79 -4.84
N HIS A 55 -12.05 3.55 -4.09
CA HIS A 55 -10.67 3.47 -4.60
C HIS A 55 -9.79 2.72 -3.60
N VAL A 56 -8.57 2.41 -4.00
CA VAL A 56 -7.54 1.88 -3.10
C VAL A 56 -6.40 2.89 -2.97
N HIS A 57 -5.93 3.10 -1.75
CA HIS A 57 -4.67 3.79 -1.49
C HIS A 57 -3.58 2.73 -1.40
N PHE A 58 -2.61 2.76 -2.32
CA PHE A 58 -1.51 1.81 -2.36
C PHE A 58 -0.19 2.53 -2.08
N GLN A 59 0.58 2.00 -1.13
CA GLN A 59 1.84 2.60 -0.70
C GLN A 59 2.85 1.51 -0.38
N LEU A 60 4.11 1.76 -0.74
CA LEU A 60 5.22 0.87 -0.42
C LEU A 60 6.06 1.44 0.72
N SER A 61 6.69 0.57 1.51
CA SER A 61 7.64 0.95 2.53
C SER A 61 8.81 -0.02 2.56
N LEU A 62 10.01 0.51 2.71
CA LEU A 62 11.22 -0.27 2.96
C LEU A 62 11.52 -0.42 4.44
N VAL A 63 10.75 0.24 5.31
CA VAL A 63 10.85 0.12 6.76
C VAL A 63 9.58 -0.52 7.31
N GLU A 64 9.72 -1.36 8.35
CA GLU A 64 8.57 -2.02 8.95
C GLU A 64 7.64 -1.00 9.58
N PRO A 65 6.35 -0.96 9.19
CA PRO A 65 5.39 -0.08 9.83
C PRO A 65 5.17 -0.51 11.29
N PRO A 66 5.14 0.43 12.25
CA PRO A 66 4.89 0.09 13.65
C PRO A 66 3.45 -0.36 13.90
N THR A 67 2.54 -0.04 12.99
CA THR A 67 1.13 -0.43 13.04
C THR A 67 0.68 -0.91 11.67
N HIS A 68 -0.62 -1.08 11.49
CA HIS A 68 -1.24 -1.42 10.21
C HIS A 68 -1.39 -0.21 9.26
N ASP A 69 -0.68 0.88 9.54
CA ASP A 69 -0.77 2.13 8.78
C ASP A 69 0.62 2.69 8.49
N MET A 70 0.68 3.60 7.53
CA MET A 70 1.89 4.32 7.12
C MET A 70 1.59 5.81 7.01
N PRO A 71 2.61 6.70 7.18
CA PRO A 71 2.39 8.12 6.99
C PRO A 71 1.91 8.44 5.57
N GLY A 72 0.79 9.14 5.45
CA GLY A 72 0.28 9.62 4.17
C GLY A 72 0.88 10.95 3.76
N VAL A 73 1.39 11.71 4.73
CA VAL A 73 2.04 13.01 4.51
C VAL A 73 3.23 13.13 5.45
N VAL A 74 4.22 13.91 5.06
CA VAL A 74 5.41 14.18 5.87
C VAL A 74 5.73 15.68 5.84
N SER A 75 6.46 16.15 6.86
CA SER A 75 6.98 17.51 6.87
C SER A 75 8.06 17.70 5.81
N THR A 76 8.32 18.96 5.42
CA THR A 76 9.40 19.28 4.49
C THR A 76 10.75 18.77 4.99
N ALA A 77 10.99 18.82 6.30
CA ALA A 77 12.24 18.35 6.90
C ALA A 77 12.43 16.84 6.78
N GLN A 78 11.35 16.07 6.63
CA GLN A 78 11.37 14.60 6.52
C GLN A 78 11.22 14.10 5.09
N HIS A 79 11.11 15.01 4.12
CA HIS A 79 10.79 14.67 2.74
C HIS A 79 11.80 13.72 2.10
N GLU A 80 13.10 14.01 2.22
CA GLU A 80 14.15 13.16 1.63
C GLU A 80 14.16 11.76 2.26
N GLN A 81 14.03 11.68 3.57
CA GLN A 81 13.98 10.40 4.26
C GLN A 81 12.73 9.61 3.86
N ALA A 82 11.60 10.28 3.69
CA ALA A 82 10.37 9.64 3.24
C ALA A 82 10.50 9.09 1.82
N LEU A 83 11.17 9.77 0.92
CA LEU A 83 11.42 9.26 -0.43
C LEU A 83 12.28 8.00 -0.44
N GLN A 84 13.19 7.86 0.52
CA GLN A 84 14.01 6.65 0.68
C GLN A 84 13.21 5.51 1.31
N ASN A 85 12.39 5.80 2.32
CA ASN A 85 11.63 4.79 3.06
C ASN A 85 10.38 4.32 2.33
N TYR A 86 9.77 5.20 1.53
CA TYR A 86 8.50 4.95 0.82
C TYR A 86 8.72 5.12 -0.68
N PRO A 87 9.19 4.05 -1.36
CA PRO A 87 9.52 4.14 -2.78
C PRO A 87 8.28 4.30 -3.65
N ASP A 88 8.50 4.69 -4.89
CA ASP A 88 7.45 4.91 -5.87
C ASP A 88 6.65 3.60 -6.09
N PRO A 89 5.34 3.58 -5.85
CA PRO A 89 4.52 2.38 -6.03
C PRO A 89 4.46 1.87 -7.46
N ARG A 90 4.82 2.68 -8.45
CA ARG A 90 4.90 2.23 -9.84
C ARG A 90 5.93 1.13 -10.05
N TRP A 91 6.89 0.98 -9.17
CA TRP A 91 7.85 -0.13 -9.20
C TRP A 91 7.17 -1.50 -9.14
N VAL A 92 6.00 -1.57 -8.53
CA VAL A 92 5.19 -2.78 -8.43
C VAL A 92 4.01 -2.73 -9.39
N MET A 93 3.32 -1.61 -9.47
CA MET A 93 2.10 -1.45 -10.26
C MET A 93 2.35 -1.23 -11.75
N GLY A 94 3.56 -0.77 -12.10
CA GLY A 94 3.86 -0.35 -13.46
C GLY A 94 3.31 1.05 -13.80
N PRO A 95 3.43 1.50 -15.06
CA PRO A 95 2.94 2.81 -15.48
C PRO A 95 1.43 2.93 -15.24
N VAL A 96 1.01 4.05 -14.63
CA VAL A 96 -0.40 4.32 -14.31
C VAL A 96 -1.10 5.07 -15.43
N PHE A 97 -0.36 5.89 -16.17
CA PHE A 97 -0.89 6.69 -17.27
C PHE A 97 -0.31 6.23 -18.60
N PRO A 98 -1.11 6.26 -19.70
CA PRO A 98 -0.59 5.94 -21.03
C PRO A 98 0.63 6.80 -21.38
N GLY A 99 1.68 6.18 -21.89
CA GLY A 99 2.92 6.87 -22.26
C GLY A 99 3.87 7.15 -21.10
N GLU A 100 3.47 6.86 -19.85
CA GLU A 100 4.35 6.97 -18.69
C GLU A 100 5.15 5.69 -18.51
N GLY A 101 6.46 5.81 -18.32
CA GLY A 101 7.34 4.69 -18.04
C GLY A 101 8.20 4.96 -16.82
N LEU A 102 8.59 3.89 -16.11
CA LEU A 102 9.41 4.01 -14.89
C LEU A 102 10.83 4.47 -15.16
N PHE A 103 11.34 4.26 -16.35
CA PHE A 103 12.74 4.45 -16.71
C PHE A 103 12.93 5.33 -17.94
N GLU A 104 12.00 6.18 -18.21
CA GLU A 104 12.12 7.17 -19.28
C GLU A 104 12.95 8.38 -18.86
#